data_db69eec01384e91e92ce46a730149f3e
#
_entry.id   db69eec01384e91e92ce46a730149f3e
#
_cell.length_a   1.000
_cell.length_b   1.000
_cell.length_c   1.000
_cell.angle_alpha   90.00
_cell.angle_beta   90.00
_cell.angle_gamma   90.00
#
_symmetry.space_group_name_H-M   'P 1'
#
loop_
_entity.id
_entity.type
_entity.pdbx_description
1 polymer ?
#
loop_
_entity_poly.entity_id
_entity_poly.type
_entity_poly.pdbx_seq_one_letter_code
_entity_poly.pdbx_strand_id
1 'polypeptide(L)'
;NFKTLENVSFEPGRVNVFIGANGSGKTTVLEAIGLLCAAMTDRIDNSSMQRKGIRLSVPGLYKSAFSDLKRKAPTINFDVSWSQNEKNYQYAVNLNVPNESDSARRDMWRYHSEKLTVNNETVWGRSGASKTTYDPYVGLLMLEPNEELAEVRTEIEKFKNYAIYQPNTQALRGTLPDPYQVNPIGLCGGRLAEAIEEIIRKDEDGESYLQDLPLDDVLELIDWASGFDVASPKKSSVNAAVPTSRRILEFQDRYLTSKTSFTAYDASEGALYVLFLLCLALHPDAPGIFAVDSFDHAMHPRLARETTRLFCKTILEQNKTVFVTTHNPLVLDGLDLMDDDIRLFAVNKSRKSGHTTLQRIQITKELMDSGYSLSRLWTEGRLGGVPNL
;
A
#
# COMPACT_ATOMS: atom_id res chain seq x y z
N ASN A 1 7.32 -16.35 -9.47
CA ASN A 1 8.76 -16.59 -9.25
C ASN A 1 9.49 -15.42 -8.56
N PHE A 2 8.79 -14.68 -7.67
CA PHE A 2 9.35 -13.51 -6.99
C PHE A 2 9.51 -13.79 -5.49
N LYS A 3 10.75 -13.77 -4.99
CA LYS A 3 11.11 -14.07 -3.59
C LYS A 3 10.47 -15.39 -3.14
N THR A 4 9.55 -15.37 -2.16
CA THR A 4 8.83 -16.56 -1.68
C THR A 4 7.56 -16.90 -2.47
N LEU A 5 7.17 -16.05 -3.41
CA LEU A 5 6.01 -16.24 -4.30
C LEU A 5 6.45 -17.00 -5.55
N GLU A 6 6.33 -18.32 -5.56
CA GLU A 6 6.70 -19.11 -6.74
C GLU A 6 5.59 -19.12 -7.76
N ASN A 7 4.37 -19.49 -7.34
CA ASN A 7 3.18 -19.47 -8.20
C ASN A 7 1.98 -19.07 -7.33
N VAL A 8 1.60 -17.79 -7.40
CA VAL A 8 0.53 -17.22 -6.60
C VAL A 8 -0.39 -16.43 -7.50
N SER A 9 -1.69 -16.65 -7.36
CA SER A 9 -2.75 -15.92 -8.03
C SER A 9 -3.83 -15.55 -7.04
N PHE A 10 -4.41 -14.37 -7.14
CA PHE A 10 -5.54 -13.93 -6.34
C PHE A 10 -6.31 -12.81 -7.07
N GLU A 11 -7.56 -12.66 -6.70
CA GLU A 11 -8.44 -11.61 -7.20
C GLU A 11 -8.64 -10.56 -6.10
N PRO A 12 -8.14 -9.34 -6.27
CA PRO A 12 -8.35 -8.27 -5.30
C PRO A 12 -9.75 -7.66 -5.39
N GLY A 13 -10.29 -7.23 -4.24
CA GLY A 13 -11.39 -6.27 -4.13
C GLY A 13 -10.85 -4.84 -4.00
N ARG A 14 -11.67 -3.95 -3.45
CA ARG A 14 -11.24 -2.58 -3.11
C ARG A 14 -10.37 -2.55 -1.85
N VAL A 15 -10.75 -3.29 -0.84
CA VAL A 15 -9.97 -3.46 0.39
C VAL A 15 -9.47 -4.89 0.48
N ASN A 16 -8.17 -5.07 0.57
CA ASN A 16 -7.52 -6.38 0.60
C ASN A 16 -6.65 -6.51 1.85
N VAL A 17 -7.06 -7.36 2.76
CA VAL A 17 -6.37 -7.57 4.04
C VAL A 17 -5.61 -8.88 4.01
N PHE A 18 -4.30 -8.83 4.27
CA PHE A 18 -3.43 -9.99 4.34
C PHE A 18 -3.07 -10.30 5.79
N ILE A 19 -3.45 -11.48 6.26
CA ILE A 19 -3.09 -12.02 7.57
C ILE A 19 -2.12 -13.19 7.41
N GLY A 20 -1.31 -13.43 8.43
CA GLY A 20 -0.36 -14.53 8.38
C GLY A 20 0.73 -14.37 9.42
N ALA A 21 1.45 -15.45 9.68
CA ALA A 21 2.60 -15.46 10.58
C ALA A 21 3.72 -14.53 10.10
N ASN A 22 4.65 -14.18 11.02
CA ASN A 22 5.87 -13.46 10.66
C ASN A 22 6.67 -14.28 9.64
N GLY A 23 7.14 -13.62 8.58
CA GLY A 23 7.90 -14.27 7.50
C GLY A 23 7.06 -15.15 6.56
N SER A 24 5.72 -15.12 6.62
CA SER A 24 4.85 -15.85 5.69
C SER A 24 4.88 -15.32 4.26
N GLY A 25 5.28 -14.06 4.07
CA GLY A 25 5.37 -13.42 2.75
C GLY A 25 4.36 -12.29 2.51
N LYS A 26 3.65 -11.79 3.54
CA LYS A 26 2.68 -10.69 3.40
C LYS A 26 3.28 -9.46 2.71
N THR A 27 4.36 -8.90 3.26
CA THR A 27 5.08 -7.77 2.63
C THR A 27 5.58 -8.13 1.23
N THR A 28 5.97 -9.40 0.98
CA THR A 28 6.41 -9.85 -0.34
C THR A 28 5.29 -9.77 -1.39
N VAL A 29 4.03 -9.98 -0.99
CA VAL A 29 2.87 -9.77 -1.88
C VAL A 29 2.76 -8.30 -2.26
N LEU A 30 2.85 -7.39 -1.29
CA LEU A 30 2.82 -5.94 -1.56
C LEU A 30 3.96 -5.51 -2.49
N GLU A 31 5.17 -6.03 -2.26
CA GLU A 31 6.34 -5.75 -3.10
C GLU A 31 6.19 -6.31 -4.53
N ALA A 32 5.55 -7.46 -4.68
CA ALA A 32 5.26 -8.04 -5.99
C ALA A 32 4.30 -7.16 -6.81
N ILE A 33 3.25 -6.64 -6.16
CA ILE A 33 2.32 -5.68 -6.78
C ILE A 33 3.10 -4.39 -7.15
N GLY A 34 3.94 -3.88 -6.27
CA GLY A 34 4.76 -2.69 -6.52
C GLY A 34 5.71 -2.86 -7.71
N LEU A 35 6.34 -4.02 -7.82
CA LEU A 35 7.23 -4.33 -8.94
C LEU A 35 6.46 -4.46 -10.26
N LEU A 36 5.27 -5.07 -10.24
CA LEU A 36 4.36 -5.13 -11.39
C LEU A 36 3.96 -3.72 -11.83
N CYS A 37 3.56 -2.86 -10.89
CA CYS A 37 3.21 -1.47 -11.17
C CYS A 37 4.39 -0.69 -11.77
N ALA A 38 5.60 -0.88 -11.25
CA ALA A 38 6.82 -0.29 -11.81
C ALA A 38 7.08 -0.79 -13.23
N ALA A 39 6.88 -2.09 -13.49
CA ALA A 39 7.06 -2.67 -14.81
C ALA A 39 6.13 -2.05 -15.86
N MET A 40 4.90 -1.75 -15.49
CA MET A 40 3.94 -1.15 -16.42
C MET A 40 4.25 0.33 -16.73
N THR A 41 4.76 1.06 -15.76
CA THR A 41 4.69 2.54 -15.76
C THR A 41 6.04 3.25 -15.80
N ASP A 42 7.15 2.56 -15.52
CA ASP A 42 8.43 3.20 -15.27
C ASP A 42 9.60 2.33 -15.79
N ARG A 43 10.83 2.79 -15.53
CA ARG A 43 12.03 1.98 -15.53
C ARG A 43 12.16 1.31 -14.16
N ILE A 44 12.50 0.03 -14.13
CA ILE A 44 12.75 -0.67 -12.87
C ILE A 44 14.23 -0.56 -12.53
N ASP A 45 14.53 0.24 -11.52
CA ASP A 45 15.84 0.44 -10.92
C ASP A 45 15.72 0.61 -9.40
N ASN A 46 16.83 0.75 -8.71
CA ASN A 46 16.83 0.94 -7.26
C ASN A 46 16.00 2.16 -6.84
N SER A 47 16.08 3.26 -7.56
CA SER A 47 15.35 4.50 -7.23
C SER A 47 13.84 4.33 -7.37
N SER A 48 13.37 3.75 -8.48
CA SER A 48 11.93 3.52 -8.72
C SER A 48 11.36 2.53 -7.71
N MET A 49 12.11 1.47 -7.38
CA MET A 49 11.71 0.49 -6.36
C MET A 49 11.59 1.12 -4.96
N GLN A 50 12.56 1.95 -4.58
CA GLN A 50 12.55 2.63 -3.28
C GLN A 50 11.40 3.64 -3.16
N ARG A 51 11.12 4.42 -4.22
CA ARG A 51 9.95 5.31 -4.24
C ARG A 51 8.62 4.57 -4.08
N LYS A 52 8.57 3.31 -4.49
CA LYS A 52 7.39 2.44 -4.28
C LYS A 52 7.41 1.69 -2.94
N GLY A 53 8.39 1.93 -2.07
CA GLY A 53 8.53 1.24 -0.78
C GLY A 53 8.95 -0.23 -0.90
N ILE A 54 9.52 -0.63 -2.03
CA ILE A 54 10.04 -1.98 -2.25
C ILE A 54 11.44 -2.09 -1.64
N ARG A 55 11.65 -3.08 -0.80
CA ARG A 55 12.97 -3.34 -0.17
C ARG A 55 13.98 -3.79 -1.21
N LEU A 56 15.09 -3.07 -1.30
CA LEU A 56 16.19 -3.46 -2.15
C LEU A 56 16.86 -4.74 -1.62
N SER A 57 17.31 -5.57 -2.53
CA SER A 57 18.02 -6.81 -2.25
C SER A 57 19.05 -7.07 -3.34
N VAL A 58 19.97 -8.00 -3.08
CA VAL A 58 20.88 -8.47 -4.13
C VAL A 58 20.09 -9.23 -5.20
N PRO A 59 20.47 -9.13 -6.49
CA PRO A 59 19.66 -9.66 -7.60
C PRO A 59 19.26 -11.13 -7.45
N GLY A 60 20.14 -11.96 -6.89
CA GLY A 60 19.84 -13.38 -6.68
C GLY A 60 18.70 -13.68 -5.71
N LEU A 61 18.37 -12.75 -4.80
CA LEU A 61 17.30 -12.92 -3.81
C LEU A 61 15.93 -12.46 -4.33
N TYR A 62 15.85 -11.81 -5.49
CA TYR A 62 14.56 -11.47 -6.09
C TYR A 62 13.87 -12.67 -6.75
N LYS A 63 14.63 -13.66 -7.22
CA LYS A 63 14.07 -14.87 -7.81
C LYS A 63 13.78 -15.92 -6.75
N SER A 64 12.69 -16.66 -6.93
CA SER A 64 12.43 -17.87 -6.17
C SER A 64 13.55 -18.90 -6.41
N ALA A 65 14.18 -19.39 -5.33
CA ALA A 65 15.32 -20.28 -5.39
C ALA A 65 15.16 -21.45 -4.40
N PHE A 66 14.00 -22.09 -4.44
CA PHE A 66 13.69 -23.21 -3.56
C PHE A 66 14.37 -24.51 -4.00
N SER A 67 14.71 -25.36 -3.04
CA SER A 67 15.45 -26.61 -3.28
C SER A 67 14.64 -27.68 -4.00
N ASP A 68 13.32 -27.63 -3.93
CA ASP A 68 12.39 -28.55 -4.59
C ASP A 68 12.13 -28.22 -6.07
N LEU A 69 12.56 -27.05 -6.54
CA LEU A 69 12.44 -26.66 -7.94
C LEU A 69 13.42 -27.44 -8.82
N LYS A 70 12.91 -28.33 -9.65
CA LYS A 70 13.71 -29.11 -10.61
C LYS A 70 14.46 -28.22 -11.61
N ARG A 71 13.89 -27.06 -11.96
CA ARG A 71 14.49 -26.08 -12.87
C ARG A 71 14.16 -24.67 -12.41
N LYS A 72 15.18 -23.84 -12.22
CA LYS A 72 14.99 -22.42 -11.90
C LYS A 72 14.39 -21.70 -13.11
N ALA A 73 13.32 -20.96 -12.91
CA ALA A 73 12.79 -20.10 -13.95
C ALA A 73 13.81 -19.02 -14.36
N PRO A 74 14.02 -18.78 -15.66
CA PRO A 74 14.99 -17.79 -16.11
C PRO A 74 14.56 -16.36 -15.76
N THR A 75 13.25 -16.11 -15.71
CA THR A 75 12.63 -14.79 -15.51
C THR A 75 11.68 -14.77 -14.32
N ILE A 76 11.40 -13.58 -13.82
CA ILE A 76 10.29 -13.33 -12.91
C ILE A 76 9.09 -12.93 -13.77
N ASN A 77 7.94 -13.56 -13.54
CA ASN A 77 6.75 -13.42 -14.38
C ASN A 77 5.65 -12.74 -13.56
N PHE A 78 5.01 -11.76 -14.16
CA PHE A 78 3.78 -11.14 -13.63
C PHE A 78 2.71 -11.14 -14.71
N ASP A 79 1.48 -11.34 -14.29
CA ASP A 79 0.27 -11.24 -15.10
C ASP A 79 -0.81 -10.56 -14.28
N VAL A 80 -1.48 -9.56 -14.86
CA VAL A 80 -2.61 -8.87 -14.24
C VAL A 80 -3.69 -8.63 -15.28
N SER A 81 -4.94 -8.84 -14.88
CA SER A 81 -6.11 -8.53 -15.69
C SER A 81 -7.06 -7.63 -14.89
N TRP A 82 -7.73 -6.71 -15.58
CA TRP A 82 -8.77 -5.86 -15.03
C TRP A 82 -9.80 -5.50 -16.07
N SER A 83 -10.98 -5.10 -15.63
CA SER A 83 -12.06 -4.65 -16.50
C SER A 83 -12.39 -3.20 -16.19
N GLN A 84 -12.56 -2.40 -17.23
CA GLN A 84 -12.96 -1.00 -17.12
C GLN A 84 -13.74 -0.56 -18.37
N ASN A 85 -14.86 0.14 -18.21
CA ASN A 85 -15.67 0.65 -19.32
C ASN A 85 -16.01 -0.42 -20.37
N GLU A 86 -16.46 -1.60 -19.92
CA GLU A 86 -16.81 -2.76 -20.77
C GLU A 86 -15.61 -3.36 -21.56
N LYS A 87 -14.38 -2.90 -21.32
CA LYS A 87 -13.17 -3.46 -21.89
C LYS A 87 -12.43 -4.31 -20.85
N ASN A 88 -11.88 -5.43 -21.33
CA ASN A 88 -11.03 -6.33 -20.54
C ASN A 88 -9.58 -6.13 -20.95
N TYR A 89 -8.76 -5.79 -19.97
CA TYR A 89 -7.33 -5.56 -20.14
C TYR A 89 -6.54 -6.70 -19.51
N GLN A 90 -5.45 -7.10 -20.14
CA GLN A 90 -4.48 -8.00 -19.53
C GLN A 90 -3.06 -7.51 -19.86
N TYR A 91 -2.24 -7.44 -18.85
CA TYR A 91 -0.82 -7.13 -18.97
C TYR A 91 0.01 -8.26 -18.40
N ALA A 92 0.92 -8.80 -19.22
CA ALA A 92 1.85 -9.86 -18.84
C ALA A 92 3.30 -9.42 -19.11
N VAL A 93 4.18 -9.62 -18.14
CA VAL A 93 5.59 -9.25 -18.24
C VAL A 93 6.51 -10.33 -17.68
N ASN A 94 7.63 -10.54 -18.36
CA ASN A 94 8.73 -11.39 -17.91
C ASN A 94 9.98 -10.54 -17.74
N LEU A 95 10.55 -10.53 -16.55
CA LEU A 95 11.67 -9.68 -16.16
C LEU A 95 12.93 -10.51 -15.85
N ASN A 96 14.07 -10.05 -16.35
CA ASN A 96 15.36 -10.47 -15.86
C ASN A 96 15.82 -9.54 -14.74
N VAL A 97 16.31 -10.10 -13.65
CA VAL A 97 16.95 -9.33 -12.57
C VAL A 97 18.19 -8.59 -13.08
N PRO A 98 18.62 -7.52 -12.40
CA PRO A 98 19.84 -6.80 -12.74
C PRO A 98 21.06 -7.70 -12.89
N ASN A 99 21.97 -7.33 -13.79
CA ASN A 99 23.24 -8.00 -13.97
C ASN A 99 24.36 -7.18 -13.32
N GLU A 100 24.88 -7.61 -12.18
CA GLU A 100 25.93 -6.91 -11.43
C GLU A 100 27.24 -6.76 -12.22
N SER A 101 27.45 -7.58 -13.24
CA SER A 101 28.63 -7.48 -14.12
C SER A 101 28.54 -6.34 -15.14
N ASP A 102 27.36 -5.77 -15.34
CA ASP A 102 27.16 -4.61 -16.22
C ASP A 102 27.39 -3.31 -15.45
N SER A 103 28.59 -2.73 -15.56
CA SER A 103 28.98 -1.54 -14.83
C SER A 103 28.07 -0.32 -15.09
N ALA A 104 27.45 -0.22 -16.26
CA ALA A 104 26.59 0.89 -16.65
C ALA A 104 25.12 0.71 -16.22
N ARG A 105 24.69 -0.53 -16.01
CA ARG A 105 23.28 -0.88 -15.79
C ARG A 105 23.08 -1.91 -14.67
N ARG A 106 23.98 -1.90 -13.68
CA ARG A 106 24.05 -2.91 -12.61
C ARG A 106 22.81 -3.00 -11.72
N ASP A 107 21.96 -1.99 -11.70
CA ASP A 107 20.72 -1.92 -10.91
C ASP A 107 19.46 -1.94 -11.76
N MET A 108 19.61 -2.00 -13.10
CA MET A 108 18.46 -1.95 -14.01
C MET A 108 17.93 -3.34 -14.34
N TRP A 109 16.62 -3.47 -14.26
CA TRP A 109 15.92 -4.67 -14.67
C TRP A 109 15.68 -4.68 -16.17
N ARG A 110 15.86 -5.84 -16.80
CA ARG A 110 15.67 -6.00 -18.23
C ARG A 110 14.35 -6.71 -18.51
N TYR A 111 13.55 -6.13 -19.39
CA TYR A 111 12.35 -6.77 -19.92
C TYR A 111 12.73 -7.87 -20.91
N HIS A 112 12.39 -9.12 -20.56
CA HIS A 112 12.56 -10.26 -21.45
C HIS A 112 11.44 -10.35 -22.46
N SER A 113 10.19 -10.21 -22.01
CA SER A 113 9.01 -10.07 -22.84
C SER A 113 7.95 -9.27 -22.10
N GLU A 114 7.08 -8.62 -22.86
CA GLU A 114 5.99 -7.80 -22.34
C GLU A 114 4.85 -7.84 -23.35
N LYS A 115 3.61 -7.96 -22.86
CA LYS A 115 2.43 -8.05 -23.71
C LYS A 115 1.25 -7.35 -23.04
N LEU A 116 0.53 -6.55 -23.82
CA LEU A 116 -0.72 -5.93 -23.44
C LEU A 116 -1.82 -6.36 -24.40
N THR A 117 -2.93 -6.84 -23.86
CA THR A 117 -4.12 -7.19 -24.62
C THR A 117 -5.32 -6.38 -24.17
N VAL A 118 -6.21 -6.07 -25.09
CA VAL A 118 -7.52 -5.47 -24.83
C VAL A 118 -8.56 -6.36 -25.51
N ASN A 119 -9.56 -6.83 -24.78
CA ASN A 119 -10.58 -7.77 -25.27
C ASN A 119 -10.00 -8.99 -25.98
N ASN A 120 -8.91 -9.56 -25.42
CA ASN A 120 -8.12 -10.68 -25.97
C ASN A 120 -7.32 -10.38 -27.26
N GLU A 121 -7.36 -9.17 -27.77
CA GLU A 121 -6.52 -8.74 -28.89
C GLU A 121 -5.23 -8.11 -28.39
N THR A 122 -4.09 -8.48 -29.00
CA THR A 122 -2.80 -7.91 -28.63
C THR A 122 -2.66 -6.53 -29.24
N VAL A 123 -2.69 -5.50 -28.40
CA VAL A 123 -2.52 -4.11 -28.82
C VAL A 123 -1.04 -3.71 -28.82
N TRP A 124 -0.22 -4.35 -27.98
CA TRP A 124 1.21 -4.13 -27.95
C TRP A 124 1.96 -5.33 -27.36
N GLY A 125 3.20 -5.53 -27.81
CA GLY A 125 4.04 -6.57 -27.25
C GLY A 125 5.47 -6.56 -27.77
N ARG A 126 6.38 -7.04 -26.92
CA ARG A 126 7.78 -7.34 -27.29
C ARG A 126 8.19 -8.70 -26.76
N SER A 127 9.08 -9.36 -27.48
CA SER A 127 9.62 -10.66 -27.10
C SER A 127 11.14 -10.61 -27.08
N GLY A 128 11.76 -11.36 -26.16
CA GLY A 128 13.21 -11.43 -26.02
C GLY A 128 13.95 -11.99 -27.23
N ALA A 129 13.25 -12.71 -28.10
CA ALA A 129 13.78 -13.25 -29.35
C ALA A 129 13.67 -12.29 -30.53
N SER A 130 12.86 -11.23 -30.42
CA SER A 130 12.68 -10.24 -31.47
C SER A 130 13.79 -9.20 -31.40
N LYS A 131 14.37 -8.83 -32.56
CA LYS A 131 15.22 -7.63 -32.68
C LYS A 131 14.31 -6.39 -32.61
N THR A 132 13.82 -6.08 -31.40
CA THR A 132 12.98 -4.92 -31.19
C THR A 132 13.83 -3.66 -31.17
N THR A 133 13.30 -2.60 -31.76
CA THR A 133 13.86 -1.25 -31.74
C THR A 133 13.73 -0.56 -30.37
N TYR A 134 12.99 -1.17 -29.43
CA TYR A 134 12.69 -0.59 -28.12
C TYR A 134 13.78 -0.87 -27.08
N ASP A 135 14.07 0.12 -26.22
CA ASP A 135 14.98 -0.05 -25.11
C ASP A 135 14.48 -1.16 -24.16
N PRO A 136 15.24 -2.24 -23.95
CA PRO A 136 14.82 -3.34 -23.10
C PRO A 136 14.81 -3.03 -21.60
N TYR A 137 15.13 -1.81 -21.18
CA TYR A 137 15.22 -1.38 -19.78
C TYR A 137 14.10 -0.40 -19.38
N VAL A 138 13.16 -0.11 -20.26
CA VAL A 138 12.02 0.78 -19.98
C VAL A 138 10.69 0.08 -20.19
N GLY A 139 9.71 0.38 -19.34
CA GLY A 139 8.36 -0.16 -19.44
C GLY A 139 7.53 0.51 -20.53
N LEU A 140 6.38 -0.09 -20.80
CA LEU A 140 5.47 0.30 -21.88
C LEU A 140 5.14 1.80 -21.91
N LEU A 141 4.78 2.39 -20.77
CA LEU A 141 4.38 3.81 -20.73
C LEU A 141 5.52 4.80 -20.98
N MET A 142 6.76 4.37 -20.84
CA MET A 142 7.93 5.22 -21.15
C MET A 142 8.34 5.16 -22.63
N LEU A 143 7.76 4.26 -23.41
CA LEU A 143 7.97 4.23 -24.84
C LEU A 143 7.24 5.40 -25.51
N GLU A 144 7.70 5.78 -26.72
CA GLU A 144 7.12 6.92 -27.44
C GLU A 144 5.59 6.79 -27.58
N PRO A 145 4.86 7.92 -27.56
CA PRO A 145 3.41 7.93 -27.67
C PRO A 145 2.98 7.27 -28.98
N ASN A 146 2.21 6.22 -28.89
CA ASN A 146 1.50 5.61 -30.00
C ASN A 146 0.01 5.95 -29.83
N GLU A 147 -0.65 6.46 -30.86
CA GLU A 147 -2.07 6.85 -30.80
C GLU A 147 -2.96 5.64 -30.45
N GLU A 148 -2.58 4.43 -30.88
CA GLU A 148 -3.29 3.18 -30.55
C GLU A 148 -3.26 2.85 -29.04
N LEU A 149 -2.26 3.36 -28.32
CA LEU A 149 -2.09 3.15 -26.89
C LEU A 149 -2.67 4.29 -26.02
N ALA A 150 -3.20 5.35 -26.61
CA ALA A 150 -3.64 6.55 -25.87
C ALA A 150 -4.71 6.23 -24.83
N GLU A 151 -5.75 5.46 -25.17
CA GLU A 151 -6.80 5.03 -24.23
C GLU A 151 -6.25 4.11 -23.13
N VAL A 152 -5.38 3.17 -23.52
CA VAL A 152 -4.80 2.20 -22.58
C VAL A 152 -3.82 2.88 -21.65
N ARG A 153 -3.12 3.93 -22.10
CA ARG A 153 -2.19 4.71 -21.29
C ARG A 153 -2.89 5.29 -20.06
N THR A 154 -4.07 5.88 -20.22
CA THR A 154 -4.86 6.42 -19.11
C THR A 154 -5.19 5.35 -18.06
N GLU A 155 -5.54 4.14 -18.51
CA GLU A 155 -5.81 3.03 -17.60
C GLU A 155 -4.56 2.55 -16.84
N ILE A 156 -3.43 2.47 -17.53
CA ILE A 156 -2.17 2.03 -16.92
C ILE A 156 -1.60 3.09 -15.96
N GLU A 157 -1.80 4.37 -16.24
CA GLU A 157 -1.32 5.47 -15.38
C GLU A 157 -1.86 5.39 -13.95
N LYS A 158 -3.01 4.75 -13.72
CA LYS A 158 -3.55 4.49 -12.37
C LYS A 158 -2.59 3.69 -11.49
N PHE A 159 -1.75 2.84 -12.07
CA PHE A 159 -0.75 2.04 -11.37
C PHE A 159 0.56 2.80 -11.08
N LYS A 160 0.77 3.96 -11.71
CA LYS A 160 2.03 4.71 -11.65
C LYS A 160 2.41 5.11 -10.22
N ASN A 161 1.43 5.58 -9.45
CA ASN A 161 1.65 6.13 -8.13
C ASN A 161 1.52 5.09 -7.01
N TYR A 162 1.37 3.79 -7.35
CA TYR A 162 1.37 2.74 -6.34
C TYR A 162 2.60 2.84 -5.44
N ALA A 163 2.38 2.83 -4.14
CA ALA A 163 3.43 2.80 -3.14
C ALA A 163 3.01 1.99 -1.91
N ILE A 164 4.00 1.44 -1.21
CA ILE A 164 3.83 0.72 0.06
C ILE A 164 4.20 1.69 1.17
N TYR A 165 3.22 2.10 1.93
CA TYR A 165 3.38 2.98 3.08
C TYR A 165 3.70 2.17 4.33
N GLN A 166 4.69 2.64 5.10
CA GLN A 166 5.10 2.05 6.37
C GLN A 166 5.25 3.18 7.39
N PRO A 167 4.15 3.66 7.99
CA PRO A 167 4.19 4.79 8.90
C PRO A 167 5.15 4.53 10.08
N ASN A 168 5.89 5.55 10.43
CA ASN A 168 6.85 5.53 11.53
C ASN A 168 6.60 6.70 12.48
N THR A 169 6.52 6.44 13.77
CA THR A 169 6.17 7.45 14.79
C THR A 169 7.06 8.68 14.74
N GLN A 170 8.36 8.53 14.54
CA GLN A 170 9.27 9.67 14.51
C GLN A 170 9.07 10.53 13.24
N ALA A 171 8.78 9.90 12.13
CA ALA A 171 8.44 10.60 10.88
C ALA A 171 7.09 11.32 11.02
N LEU A 172 6.06 10.64 11.55
CA LEU A 172 4.74 11.23 11.82
C LEU A 172 4.80 12.43 12.76
N ARG A 173 5.71 12.40 13.74
CA ARG A 173 5.98 13.54 14.66
C ARG A 173 6.80 14.66 14.01
N GLY A 174 7.31 14.48 12.81
CA GLY A 174 8.19 15.43 12.14
C GLY A 174 9.58 15.56 12.77
N THR A 175 9.98 14.61 13.61
CA THR A 175 11.30 14.62 14.29
C THR A 175 12.38 13.88 13.48
N LEU A 176 11.99 13.02 12.56
CA LEU A 176 12.89 12.34 11.64
C LEU A 176 12.44 12.61 10.18
N PRO A 177 13.35 13.04 9.29
CA PRO A 177 13.00 13.20 7.89
C PRO A 177 12.56 11.87 7.26
N ASP A 178 11.49 11.93 6.46
CA ASP A 178 11.12 10.79 5.62
C ASP A 178 12.15 10.66 4.49
N PRO A 179 12.81 9.51 4.34
CA PRO A 179 13.78 9.31 3.28
C PRO A 179 13.15 9.36 1.88
N TYR A 180 11.86 9.09 1.79
CA TYR A 180 11.08 9.08 0.54
C TYR A 180 9.85 9.96 0.67
N GLN A 181 10.00 11.24 0.34
CA GLN A 181 8.93 12.25 0.38
C GLN A 181 7.99 12.10 -0.82
N VAL A 182 7.32 10.96 -0.90
CA VAL A 182 6.29 10.70 -1.91
C VAL A 182 5.01 11.44 -1.51
N ASN A 183 4.41 12.18 -2.46
CA ASN A 183 3.13 12.86 -2.22
C ASN A 183 2.01 11.84 -1.92
N PRO A 184 1.02 12.22 -1.06
CA PRO A 184 0.94 13.47 -0.32
C PRO A 184 1.69 13.45 1.01
N ILE A 185 1.89 12.27 1.62
CA ILE A 185 2.17 12.11 3.04
C ILE A 185 3.60 11.60 3.36
N GLY A 186 4.35 11.19 2.33
CA GLY A 186 5.62 10.45 2.50
C GLY A 186 5.40 8.97 2.83
N LEU A 187 6.35 8.09 2.48
CA LEU A 187 6.18 6.65 2.72
C LEU A 187 6.12 6.28 4.20
N CYS A 188 6.81 7.05 5.05
CA CYS A 188 6.83 6.86 6.49
C CYS A 188 5.95 7.87 7.25
N GLY A 189 5.26 8.77 6.54
CA GLY A 189 4.39 9.77 7.14
C GLY A 189 5.08 11.09 7.50
N GLY A 190 6.28 11.34 6.97
CA GLY A 190 7.04 12.55 7.32
C GLY A 190 6.48 13.86 6.79
N ARG A 191 5.39 13.82 6.01
CA ARG A 191 4.64 14.97 5.51
C ARG A 191 3.19 15.00 6.04
N LEU A 192 2.92 14.31 7.16
CA LEU A 192 1.56 14.24 7.71
C LEU A 192 0.95 15.63 7.96
N ALA A 193 1.70 16.55 8.56
CA ALA A 193 1.20 17.89 8.85
C ALA A 193 0.89 18.68 7.58
N GLU A 194 1.76 18.62 6.57
CA GLU A 194 1.55 19.25 5.27
C GLU A 194 0.32 18.68 4.55
N ALA A 195 0.17 17.36 4.54
CA ALA A 195 -0.96 16.70 3.88
C ALA A 195 -2.30 17.02 4.58
N ILE A 196 -2.31 17.13 5.90
CA ILE A 196 -3.50 17.59 6.66
C ILE A 196 -3.78 19.07 6.36
N GLU A 197 -2.74 19.93 6.29
CA GLU A 197 -2.93 21.34 5.91
C GLU A 197 -3.59 21.45 4.53
N GLU A 198 -3.18 20.62 3.57
CA GLU A 198 -3.73 20.60 2.22
C GLU A 198 -5.22 20.16 2.22
N ILE A 199 -5.61 19.20 3.07
CA ILE A 199 -7.02 18.77 3.24
C ILE A 199 -7.86 19.86 3.90
N ILE A 200 -7.32 20.56 4.92
CA ILE A 200 -8.05 21.56 5.69
C ILE A 200 -8.17 22.88 4.90
N ARG A 201 -7.18 23.18 4.04
CA ARG A 201 -7.14 24.42 3.27
C ARG A 201 -8.35 24.49 2.33
N LYS A 202 -9.01 25.65 2.35
CA LYS A 202 -10.05 25.97 1.39
C LYS A 202 -9.40 26.30 0.04
N ASP A 203 -10.02 25.83 -1.03
CA ASP A 203 -9.67 26.23 -2.38
C ASP A 203 -10.08 27.69 -2.69
N GLU A 204 -9.85 28.15 -3.93
CA GLU A 204 -10.21 29.51 -4.35
C GLU A 204 -11.72 29.74 -4.33
N ASP A 205 -12.54 28.70 -4.44
CA ASP A 205 -14.00 28.73 -4.39
C ASP A 205 -14.55 28.68 -2.94
N GLY A 206 -13.67 28.50 -1.95
CA GLY A 206 -14.00 28.43 -0.53
C GLY A 206 -14.46 27.05 -0.07
N GLU A 207 -14.41 26.07 -0.95
CA GLU A 207 -14.63 24.66 -0.62
C GLU A 207 -13.33 24.05 -0.04
N SER A 208 -13.48 23.10 0.84
CA SER A 208 -12.37 22.38 1.44
C SER A 208 -12.66 20.89 1.40
N TYR A 209 -11.65 20.08 1.13
CA TYR A 209 -11.74 18.62 1.25
C TYR A 209 -12.10 18.16 2.68
N LEU A 210 -12.14 19.09 3.64
CA LEU A 210 -12.64 18.84 4.99
C LEU A 210 -14.13 18.45 5.01
N GLN A 211 -14.92 18.81 3.99
CA GLN A 211 -16.34 18.40 3.90
C GLN A 211 -16.47 16.89 3.71
N ASP A 212 -15.46 16.25 3.10
CA ASP A 212 -15.40 14.81 2.91
C ASP A 212 -14.75 14.08 4.11
N LEU A 213 -14.10 14.83 5.02
CA LEU A 213 -13.53 14.27 6.24
C LEU A 213 -14.66 14.03 7.25
N PRO A 214 -14.90 12.81 7.69
CA PRO A 214 -15.82 12.52 8.80
C PRO A 214 -15.18 12.98 10.12
N LEU A 215 -15.06 14.31 10.31
CA LEU A 215 -14.31 14.90 11.42
C LEU A 215 -14.83 14.43 12.78
N ASP A 216 -16.14 14.28 12.91
CA ASP A 216 -16.73 13.78 14.15
C ASP A 216 -16.33 12.33 14.41
N ASP A 217 -16.36 11.45 13.39
CA ASP A 217 -15.93 10.07 13.49
C ASP A 217 -14.43 9.97 13.83
N VAL A 218 -13.61 10.86 13.25
CA VAL A 218 -12.16 10.95 13.55
C VAL A 218 -11.93 11.36 15.00
N LEU A 219 -12.65 12.38 15.49
CA LEU A 219 -12.53 12.86 16.85
C LEU A 219 -13.12 11.90 17.89
N GLU A 220 -14.02 11.00 17.48
CA GLU A 220 -14.44 9.86 18.32
C GLU A 220 -13.33 8.83 18.47
N LEU A 221 -12.51 8.61 17.43
CA LEU A 221 -11.34 7.73 17.50
C LEU A 221 -10.20 8.33 18.32
N ILE A 222 -10.08 9.66 18.31
CA ILE A 222 -9.08 10.41 19.09
C ILE A 222 -9.81 11.08 20.27
N ASP A 223 -10.36 10.27 21.16
CA ASP A 223 -11.34 10.64 22.20
C ASP A 223 -10.93 11.78 23.14
N TRP A 224 -9.63 11.99 23.33
CA TRP A 224 -9.06 13.06 24.13
C TRP A 224 -9.00 14.41 23.39
N ALA A 225 -9.01 14.43 22.05
CA ALA A 225 -8.93 15.66 21.25
C ALA A 225 -10.32 16.24 20.96
N SER A 226 -10.46 17.55 21.01
CA SER A 226 -11.64 18.28 20.54
C SER A 226 -11.46 18.86 19.14
N GLY A 227 -10.25 18.83 18.60
CA GLY A 227 -9.89 19.30 17.28
C GLY A 227 -8.40 19.17 17.02
N PHE A 228 -8.02 19.39 15.78
CA PHE A 228 -6.62 19.49 15.36
C PHE A 228 -6.47 20.58 14.30
N ASP A 229 -5.26 21.12 14.18
CA ASP A 229 -4.92 22.18 13.25
C ASP A 229 -3.43 22.06 12.88
N VAL A 230 -2.98 22.86 11.93
CA VAL A 230 -1.58 22.89 11.49
C VAL A 230 -0.99 24.28 11.66
N ALA A 231 0.14 24.34 12.37
CA ALA A 231 0.85 25.56 12.64
C ALA A 231 2.26 25.60 12.03
N SER A 232 2.81 26.82 11.91
CA SER A 232 4.23 26.98 11.62
C SER A 232 5.06 26.85 12.91
N PRO A 233 6.32 26.39 12.84
CA PRO A 233 7.18 26.22 14.05
C PRO A 233 7.31 27.49 14.91
N LYS A 234 7.24 28.68 14.29
CA LYS A 234 7.33 29.98 15.01
C LYS A 234 6.09 30.29 15.86
N LYS A 235 4.96 29.66 15.56
CA LYS A 235 3.68 29.88 16.25
C LYS A 235 3.31 28.74 17.17
N SER A 236 4.04 27.63 17.10
CA SER A 236 3.77 26.41 17.85
C SER A 236 4.50 26.39 19.19
N SER A 237 3.92 25.72 20.18
CA SER A 237 4.48 25.53 21.51
C SER A 237 5.42 24.32 21.60
N VAL A 238 6.33 24.16 20.64
CA VAL A 238 7.33 23.08 20.67
C VAL A 238 8.57 23.47 21.45
N ASN A 239 9.11 22.55 22.24
CA ASN A 239 10.38 22.76 22.93
C ASN A 239 11.50 23.00 21.91
N ALA A 240 12.31 24.05 22.15
CA ALA A 240 13.37 24.46 21.21
C ALA A 240 14.45 23.38 20.95
N ALA A 241 14.54 22.36 21.78
CA ALA A 241 15.46 21.23 21.59
C ALA A 241 14.91 20.15 20.65
N VAL A 242 13.62 20.21 20.28
CA VAL A 242 12.99 19.22 19.41
C VAL A 242 13.18 19.62 17.95
N PRO A 243 13.72 18.74 17.09
CA PRO A 243 13.72 18.99 15.66
C PRO A 243 12.28 19.12 15.15
N THR A 244 12.04 20.10 14.29
CA THR A 244 10.70 20.34 13.75
C THR A 244 10.71 20.34 12.22
N SER A 245 9.63 19.85 11.63
CA SER A 245 9.35 20.00 10.21
C SER A 245 8.87 21.42 9.85
N ARG A 246 8.57 21.68 8.59
CA ARG A 246 8.03 22.97 8.13
C ARG A 246 6.66 23.29 8.69
N ARG A 247 5.89 22.26 8.98
CA ARG A 247 4.55 22.31 9.54
C ARG A 247 4.49 21.43 10.78
N ILE A 248 3.68 21.81 11.73
CA ILE A 248 3.48 21.09 12.97
C ILE A 248 2.01 20.87 13.16
N LEU A 249 1.62 19.60 13.30
CA LEU A 249 0.26 19.22 13.66
C LEU A 249 0.06 19.50 15.15
N GLU A 250 -1.01 20.20 15.47
CA GLU A 250 -1.42 20.56 16.83
C GLU A 250 -2.79 19.98 17.15
N PHE A 251 -2.99 19.57 18.39
CA PHE A 251 -4.24 19.04 18.92
C PHE A 251 -4.76 19.90 20.05
N GLN A 252 -6.06 20.10 20.09
CA GLN A 252 -6.77 20.75 21.17
C GLN A 252 -7.30 19.67 22.11
N ASP A 253 -6.84 19.64 23.35
CA ASP A 253 -7.28 18.67 24.35
C ASP A 253 -8.63 19.09 24.96
N ARG A 254 -9.56 18.12 25.11
CA ARG A 254 -10.91 18.37 25.66
C ARG A 254 -10.90 18.72 27.15
N TYR A 255 -9.89 18.26 27.87
CA TYR A 255 -9.85 18.30 29.33
C TYR A 255 -8.98 19.43 29.88
N LEU A 256 -8.13 20.01 29.02
CA LEU A 256 -7.30 21.13 29.42
C LEU A 256 -8.04 22.46 29.31
N THR A 257 -7.98 23.23 30.37
CA THR A 257 -8.57 24.59 30.45
C THR A 257 -7.65 25.67 29.87
N SER A 258 -6.39 25.34 29.59
CA SER A 258 -5.40 26.26 29.02
C SER A 258 -5.53 26.36 27.53
N LYS A 259 -5.14 27.50 26.95
CA LYS A 259 -5.01 27.68 25.50
C LYS A 259 -3.79 26.93 24.90
N THR A 260 -3.23 25.98 25.63
CA THR A 260 -2.04 25.23 25.22
C THR A 260 -2.50 24.06 24.35
N SER A 261 -2.05 24.01 23.10
CA SER A 261 -2.23 22.87 22.21
C SER A 261 -1.10 21.86 22.42
N PHE A 262 -1.42 20.58 22.30
CA PHE A 262 -0.41 19.52 22.14
C PHE A 262 0.06 19.46 20.69
N THR A 263 1.36 19.28 20.53
CA THR A 263 1.89 19.06 19.18
C THR A 263 1.91 17.56 18.83
N ALA A 264 2.14 17.22 17.56
CA ALA A 264 2.35 15.84 17.16
C ALA A 264 3.48 15.16 17.95
N TYR A 265 4.43 15.91 18.48
CA TYR A 265 5.50 15.38 19.33
C TYR A 265 4.95 14.83 20.66
N ASP A 266 3.98 15.50 21.26
CA ASP A 266 3.38 15.17 22.54
C ASP A 266 2.18 14.23 22.41
N ALA A 267 1.56 14.19 21.24
CA ALA A 267 0.35 13.42 20.98
C ALA A 267 0.58 11.89 21.05
N SER A 268 -0.51 11.16 21.31
CA SER A 268 -0.49 9.70 21.28
C SER A 268 -0.15 9.18 19.88
N GLU A 269 0.64 8.11 19.82
CA GLU A 269 0.99 7.48 18.55
C GLU A 269 -0.26 7.06 17.78
N GLY A 270 -1.23 6.43 18.44
CA GLY A 270 -2.47 5.98 17.81
C GLY A 270 -3.21 7.09 17.07
N ALA A 271 -3.27 8.30 17.64
CA ALA A 271 -3.89 9.45 16.98
C ALA A 271 -3.20 9.82 15.67
N LEU A 272 -1.86 9.81 15.65
CA LEU A 272 -1.08 10.11 14.45
C LEU A 272 -1.29 9.04 13.36
N TYR A 273 -1.37 7.76 13.75
CA TYR A 273 -1.65 6.67 12.83
C TYR A 273 -3.07 6.74 12.25
N VAL A 274 -4.08 7.07 13.05
CA VAL A 274 -5.45 7.29 12.57
C VAL A 274 -5.45 8.40 11.51
N LEU A 275 -4.87 9.55 11.82
CA LEU A 275 -4.80 10.67 10.88
C LEU A 275 -4.03 10.33 9.61
N PHE A 276 -2.93 9.58 9.73
CA PHE A 276 -2.16 9.11 8.58
C PHE A 276 -3.00 8.25 7.63
N LEU A 277 -3.72 7.25 8.16
CA LEU A 277 -4.54 6.35 7.36
C LEU A 277 -5.70 7.08 6.68
N LEU A 278 -6.38 7.97 7.42
CA LEU A 278 -7.48 8.75 6.87
C LEU A 278 -7.01 9.78 5.85
N CYS A 279 -5.84 10.38 6.07
CA CYS A 279 -5.22 11.26 5.08
C CYS A 279 -4.94 10.50 3.78
N LEU A 280 -4.39 9.28 3.82
CA LEU A 280 -4.21 8.44 2.63
C LEU A 280 -5.53 8.09 1.95
N ALA A 281 -6.57 7.82 2.74
CA ALA A 281 -7.87 7.50 2.17
C ALA A 281 -8.52 8.69 1.45
N LEU A 282 -8.41 9.89 2.02
CA LEU A 282 -9.16 11.09 1.61
C LEU A 282 -8.40 12.03 0.69
N HIS A 283 -7.07 12.13 0.84
CA HIS A 283 -6.31 13.13 0.11
C HIS A 283 -6.44 12.95 -1.42
N PRO A 284 -6.74 14.02 -2.19
CA PRO A 284 -6.94 13.92 -3.63
C PRO A 284 -5.68 13.44 -4.38
N ASP A 285 -4.49 13.84 -3.92
CA ASP A 285 -3.22 13.42 -4.52
C ASP A 285 -2.73 12.05 -4.03
N ALA A 286 -3.47 11.41 -3.11
CA ALA A 286 -3.13 10.05 -2.71
C ALA A 286 -3.38 9.06 -3.86
N PRO A 287 -2.53 8.03 -4.02
CA PRO A 287 -2.71 7.07 -5.08
C PRO A 287 -4.08 6.41 -5.04
N GLY A 288 -4.69 6.19 -6.21
CA GLY A 288 -5.91 5.40 -6.33
C GLY A 288 -5.72 3.93 -5.98
N ILE A 289 -4.47 3.45 -6.05
CA ILE A 289 -4.07 2.08 -5.68
C ILE A 289 -2.82 2.18 -4.82
N PHE A 290 -2.85 1.67 -3.58
CA PHE A 290 -1.71 1.72 -2.66
C PHE A 290 -1.71 0.57 -1.66
N ALA A 291 -0.63 0.45 -0.89
CA ALA A 291 -0.54 -0.52 0.19
C ALA A 291 -0.10 0.13 1.52
N VAL A 292 -0.54 -0.45 2.62
CA VAL A 292 -0.06 -0.12 3.98
C VAL A 292 0.45 -1.39 4.63
N ASP A 293 1.74 -1.45 4.90
CA ASP A 293 2.35 -2.56 5.62
C ASP A 293 2.31 -2.31 7.13
N SER A 294 1.82 -3.29 7.90
CA SER A 294 1.58 -3.18 9.35
C SER A 294 0.57 -2.07 9.70
N PHE A 295 -0.63 -2.19 9.13
CA PHE A 295 -1.75 -1.25 9.25
C PHE A 295 -2.09 -0.85 10.69
N ASP A 296 -1.99 -1.80 11.61
CA ASP A 296 -2.38 -1.70 13.02
C ASP A 296 -1.25 -1.26 13.96
N HIS A 297 -0.10 -0.85 13.41
CA HIS A 297 1.04 -0.46 14.25
C HIS A 297 0.66 0.68 15.21
N ALA A 298 1.12 0.59 16.47
CA ALA A 298 0.88 1.57 17.54
C ALA A 298 -0.59 1.82 17.93
N MET A 299 -1.55 1.00 17.46
CA MET A 299 -2.95 1.14 17.83
C MET A 299 -3.34 0.16 18.94
N HIS A 300 -4.06 0.70 19.95
CA HIS A 300 -4.79 -0.15 20.88
C HIS A 300 -5.80 -1.04 20.11
N PRO A 301 -6.00 -2.31 20.46
CA PRO A 301 -6.87 -3.23 19.73
C PRO A 301 -8.26 -2.70 19.40
N ARG A 302 -8.93 -2.03 20.32
CA ARG A 302 -10.25 -1.42 20.08
C ARG A 302 -10.16 -0.27 19.05
N LEU A 303 -9.12 0.57 19.15
CA LEU A 303 -8.88 1.64 18.19
C LEU A 303 -8.63 1.06 16.80
N ALA A 304 -7.82 0.00 16.68
CA ALA A 304 -7.55 -0.67 15.42
C ALA A 304 -8.84 -1.16 14.74
N ARG A 305 -9.79 -1.74 15.51
CA ARG A 305 -11.07 -2.19 14.99
C ARG A 305 -11.90 -1.03 14.42
N GLU A 306 -12.09 0.03 15.19
CA GLU A 306 -12.93 1.16 14.75
C GLU A 306 -12.27 1.95 13.62
N THR A 307 -10.93 2.13 13.67
CA THR A 307 -10.17 2.72 12.56
C THR A 307 -10.31 1.88 11.29
N THR A 308 -10.28 0.55 11.39
CA THR A 308 -10.48 -0.32 10.23
C THR A 308 -11.85 -0.10 9.60
N ARG A 309 -12.91 -0.04 10.42
CA ARG A 309 -14.27 0.19 9.93
C ARG A 309 -14.40 1.51 9.18
N LEU A 310 -13.91 2.60 9.78
CA LEU A 310 -13.94 3.93 9.16
C LEU A 310 -13.09 3.97 7.90
N PHE A 311 -11.88 3.42 7.94
CA PHE A 311 -10.96 3.37 6.80
C PHE A 311 -11.55 2.59 5.61
N CYS A 312 -12.13 1.40 5.84
CA CYS A 312 -12.77 0.62 4.79
C CYS A 312 -13.92 1.40 4.14
N LYS A 313 -14.81 1.99 4.95
CA LYS A 313 -15.90 2.85 4.47
C LYS A 313 -15.35 3.96 3.58
N THR A 314 -14.37 4.71 4.04
CA THR A 314 -13.77 5.82 3.30
C THR A 314 -13.12 5.36 1.99
N ILE A 315 -12.37 4.24 2.00
CA ILE A 315 -11.76 3.67 0.77
C ILE A 315 -12.81 3.34 -0.28
N LEU A 316 -13.93 2.75 0.12
CA LEU A 316 -15.04 2.42 -0.78
C LEU A 316 -15.69 3.68 -1.35
N GLU A 317 -15.99 4.68 -0.52
CA GLU A 317 -16.57 5.96 -0.92
C GLU A 317 -15.66 6.73 -1.89
N GLN A 318 -14.35 6.71 -1.66
CA GLN A 318 -13.35 7.35 -2.51
C GLN A 318 -12.94 6.50 -3.74
N ASN A 319 -13.57 5.35 -3.94
CA ASN A 319 -13.30 4.44 -5.07
C ASN A 319 -11.82 4.08 -5.24
N LYS A 320 -11.08 3.96 -4.13
CA LYS A 320 -9.67 3.57 -4.09
C LYS A 320 -9.52 2.05 -3.92
N THR A 321 -8.32 1.54 -4.19
CA THR A 321 -7.96 0.15 -3.93
C THR A 321 -6.78 0.10 -2.98
N VAL A 322 -6.91 -0.65 -1.88
CA VAL A 322 -5.87 -0.76 -0.86
C VAL A 322 -5.51 -2.21 -0.56
N PHE A 323 -4.23 -2.42 -0.29
CA PHE A 323 -3.66 -3.67 0.19
C PHE A 323 -3.03 -3.43 1.56
N VAL A 324 -3.53 -4.10 2.60
CA VAL A 324 -3.02 -3.92 3.96
C VAL A 324 -2.53 -5.22 4.56
N THR A 325 -1.48 -5.17 5.35
CA THR A 325 -1.05 -6.29 6.18
C THR A 325 -1.32 -5.99 7.64
N THR A 326 -1.70 -7.00 8.42
CA THR A 326 -1.92 -6.86 9.85
C THR A 326 -1.47 -8.10 10.62
N HIS A 327 -1.15 -7.90 11.88
CA HIS A 327 -0.92 -8.91 12.90
C HIS A 327 -1.93 -8.84 14.05
N ASN A 328 -2.78 -7.83 14.06
CA ASN A 328 -3.76 -7.61 15.12
C ASN A 328 -5.10 -8.27 14.74
N PRO A 329 -5.54 -9.27 15.51
CA PRO A 329 -6.82 -9.94 15.22
C PRO A 329 -8.02 -8.98 15.23
N LEU A 330 -8.01 -7.90 16.01
CA LEU A 330 -9.15 -6.99 16.11
C LEU A 330 -9.32 -6.11 14.86
N VAL A 331 -8.33 -6.00 14.00
CA VAL A 331 -8.52 -5.42 12.64
C VAL A 331 -9.59 -6.19 11.89
N LEU A 332 -9.62 -7.52 12.02
CA LEU A 332 -10.60 -8.36 11.33
C LEU A 332 -12.03 -8.09 11.78
N ASP A 333 -12.24 -7.77 13.05
CA ASP A 333 -13.57 -7.46 13.59
C ASP A 333 -14.10 -6.09 13.11
N GLY A 334 -13.26 -5.29 12.46
CA GLY A 334 -13.63 -4.05 11.78
C GLY A 334 -14.02 -4.24 10.31
N LEU A 335 -13.84 -5.44 9.74
CA LEU A 335 -14.13 -5.74 8.34
C LEU A 335 -15.58 -6.20 8.15
N ASP A 336 -16.23 -5.70 7.12
CA ASP A 336 -17.49 -6.26 6.62
C ASP A 336 -17.20 -7.21 5.46
N LEU A 337 -16.96 -8.50 5.77
CA LEU A 337 -16.68 -9.53 4.76
C LEU A 337 -17.93 -10.00 4.00
N MET A 338 -19.10 -9.43 4.25
CA MET A 338 -20.30 -9.62 3.43
C MET A 338 -20.28 -8.74 2.17
N ASP A 339 -19.50 -7.66 2.20
CA ASP A 339 -19.20 -6.86 1.04
C ASP A 339 -18.04 -7.53 0.22
N ASP A 340 -18.32 -7.88 -1.04
CA ASP A 340 -17.32 -8.56 -1.89
C ASP A 340 -16.15 -7.67 -2.28
N ASP A 341 -16.26 -6.35 -2.11
CA ASP A 341 -15.16 -5.40 -2.27
C ASP A 341 -14.16 -5.41 -1.10
N ILE A 342 -14.52 -6.04 0.03
CA ILE A 342 -13.63 -6.24 1.19
C ILE A 342 -13.21 -7.70 1.24
N ARG A 343 -11.93 -7.97 0.99
CA ARG A 343 -11.40 -9.33 0.87
C ARG A 343 -10.31 -9.60 1.91
N LEU A 344 -10.42 -10.75 2.55
CA LEU A 344 -9.46 -11.24 3.53
C LEU A 344 -8.68 -12.42 2.94
N PHE A 345 -7.37 -12.39 3.07
CA PHE A 345 -6.46 -13.41 2.56
C PHE A 345 -5.56 -13.97 3.66
N ALA A 346 -5.54 -15.28 3.84
CA ALA A 346 -4.54 -15.96 4.64
C ALA A 346 -3.27 -16.20 3.81
N VAL A 347 -2.15 -15.70 4.32
CA VAL A 347 -0.82 -15.85 3.73
C VAL A 347 -0.06 -16.90 4.54
N ASN A 348 0.13 -18.07 3.95
CA ASN A 348 0.79 -19.20 4.58
C ASN A 348 2.14 -19.50 3.93
N LYS A 349 3.09 -19.99 4.71
CA LYS A 349 4.36 -20.50 4.22
C LYS A 349 4.41 -22.01 4.39
N SER A 350 4.58 -22.74 3.31
CA SER A 350 4.74 -24.19 3.31
C SER A 350 5.96 -24.60 4.14
N ARG A 351 5.78 -25.48 5.13
CA ARG A 351 6.89 -26.03 5.91
C ARG A 351 7.81 -26.93 5.10
N LYS A 352 7.28 -27.58 4.05
CA LYS A 352 8.04 -28.53 3.23
C LYS A 352 8.84 -27.83 2.13
N SER A 353 8.22 -26.89 1.44
CA SER A 353 8.81 -26.24 0.27
C SER A 353 9.30 -24.82 0.53
N GLY A 354 8.81 -24.17 1.60
CA GLY A 354 9.10 -22.75 1.87
C GLY A 354 8.31 -21.74 1.00
N HIS A 355 7.49 -22.24 0.07
CA HIS A 355 6.68 -21.39 -0.79
C HIS A 355 5.59 -20.66 -0.01
N THR A 356 5.32 -19.42 -0.40
CA THR A 356 4.16 -18.67 0.09
C THR A 356 2.92 -19.04 -0.72
N THR A 357 1.81 -19.28 -0.05
CA THR A 357 0.49 -19.48 -0.63
C THR A 357 -0.48 -18.44 -0.12
N LEU A 358 -1.39 -17.99 -0.97
CA LEU A 358 -2.52 -17.12 -0.62
C LEU A 358 -3.81 -17.90 -0.73
N GLN A 359 -4.67 -17.71 0.27
CA GLN A 359 -6.01 -18.28 0.27
C GLN A 359 -7.01 -17.20 0.68
N ARG A 360 -8.00 -16.91 -0.18
CA ARG A 360 -9.11 -16.03 0.17
C ARG A 360 -9.95 -16.71 1.26
N ILE A 361 -10.26 -15.97 2.31
CA ILE A 361 -11.16 -16.40 3.38
C ILE A 361 -12.54 -15.87 3.03
N GLN A 362 -13.47 -16.78 2.80
CA GLN A 362 -14.88 -16.45 2.59
C GLN A 362 -15.67 -16.81 3.85
N ILE A 363 -16.48 -15.88 4.30
CA ILE A 363 -17.32 -16.09 5.49
C ILE A 363 -18.75 -16.36 5.03
N THR A 364 -19.34 -17.44 5.55
CA THR A 364 -20.74 -17.75 5.32
C THR A 364 -21.63 -17.03 6.35
N LYS A 365 -22.88 -16.76 5.97
CA LYS A 365 -23.88 -16.20 6.92
C LYS A 365 -24.01 -17.05 8.19
N GLU A 366 -23.99 -18.37 8.05
CA GLU A 366 -24.07 -19.31 9.18
C GLU A 366 -22.91 -19.11 10.17
N LEU A 367 -21.70 -18.79 9.68
CA LEU A 367 -20.56 -18.51 10.54
C LEU A 367 -20.69 -17.17 11.26
N MET A 368 -21.24 -16.15 10.59
CA MET A 368 -21.54 -14.85 11.20
C MET A 368 -22.65 -14.99 12.28
N ASP A 369 -23.71 -15.72 11.97
CA ASP A 369 -24.83 -15.96 12.89
C ASP A 369 -24.44 -16.83 14.10
N SER A 370 -23.32 -17.54 14.03
CA SER A 370 -22.78 -18.35 15.13
C SER A 370 -22.28 -17.55 16.34
N GLY A 371 -22.18 -16.20 16.20
CA GLY A 371 -21.71 -15.29 17.24
C GLY A 371 -20.19 -15.34 17.51
N TYR A 372 -19.41 -15.99 16.64
CA TYR A 372 -17.95 -15.96 16.72
C TYR A 372 -17.42 -14.69 16.00
N SER A 373 -16.53 -13.96 16.69
CA SER A 373 -15.79 -12.87 16.04
C SER A 373 -14.70 -13.42 15.12
N LEU A 374 -14.36 -12.67 14.07
CA LEU A 374 -13.27 -13.03 13.15
C LEU A 374 -11.91 -13.11 13.86
N SER A 375 -11.69 -12.21 14.81
CA SER A 375 -10.51 -12.20 15.68
C SER A 375 -10.34 -13.50 16.43
N ARG A 376 -11.43 -14.03 17.00
CA ARG A 376 -11.43 -15.30 17.71
C ARG A 376 -11.15 -16.49 16.77
N LEU A 377 -11.82 -16.53 15.63
CA LEU A 377 -11.61 -17.58 14.63
C LEU A 377 -10.16 -17.63 14.16
N TRP A 378 -9.53 -16.46 14.00
CA TRP A 378 -8.13 -16.40 13.60
C TRP A 378 -7.20 -16.82 14.72
N THR A 379 -7.37 -16.35 15.93
CA THR A 379 -6.54 -16.73 17.08
C THR A 379 -6.65 -18.24 17.44
N GLU A 380 -7.81 -18.85 17.18
CA GLU A 380 -8.02 -20.29 17.28
C GLU A 380 -7.43 -21.09 16.09
N GLY A 381 -6.84 -20.40 15.09
CA GLY A 381 -6.25 -21.03 13.90
C GLY A 381 -7.24 -21.52 12.84
N ARG A 382 -8.52 -21.20 12.98
CA ARG A 382 -9.60 -21.68 12.08
C ARG A 382 -9.62 -20.97 10.72
N LEU A 383 -9.01 -19.78 10.61
CA LEU A 383 -8.91 -19.03 9.35
C LEU A 383 -7.56 -19.26 8.63
N GLY A 384 -6.65 -20.05 9.19
CA GLY A 384 -5.29 -20.17 8.66
C GLY A 384 -4.43 -18.93 8.96
N GLY A 385 -3.24 -18.87 8.39
CA GLY A 385 -2.33 -17.72 8.58
C GLY A 385 -1.77 -17.59 10.00
N VAL A 386 -1.89 -18.61 10.85
CA VAL A 386 -1.33 -18.61 12.21
C VAL A 386 0.04 -19.27 12.24
N PRO A 387 0.94 -18.83 13.16
CA PRO A 387 2.18 -19.53 13.38
C PRO A 387 1.89 -20.93 13.91
N ASN A 388 2.62 -21.90 13.41
CA ASN A 388 2.57 -23.25 13.94
C ASN A 388 3.55 -23.32 15.13
N LEU A 389 3.09 -22.93 16.28
CA LEU A 389 3.82 -23.01 17.56
C LEU A 389 3.65 -24.39 18.18
#